data_5f2a98e2931eaf6da6091161c1d8caa4
#
_entry.id   5f2a98e2931eaf6da6091161c1d8caa4
#
_cell.length_a   1.000
_cell.length_b   1.000
_cell.length_c   1.000
_cell.angle_alpha   90.00
_cell.angle_beta   90.00
_cell.angle_gamma   90.00
#
_symmetry.space_group_name_H-M   'P 1'
#
loop_
_entity.id
_entity.type
_entity.pdbx_description
1 polymer ?
#
loop_
_entity_poly.entity_id
_entity_poly.type
_entity_poly.pdbx_seq_one_letter_code
_entity_poly.pdbx_strand_id
1 'polypeptide(L)'
;MTDYIIKMDLDKINQNPLNEQIYRYNEKEHKELVKSIELNGLLEPLTITRNNLLVSGHRRYRAVKEIGYEDVSCRLREFDNVSVALVELNRHRKKTSTEILNEASILKEEYSKMVKRGRPKNGEENNGKKNWTILSVSEKLGVSTTQLKKLISIKKYDTEMLDKIDMGLISIGKAYT
;
A
#
# COMPACT_ATOMS: atom_id res chain seq x y z
N MET A 1 -0.20 3.90 21.69
CA MET A 1 0.61 2.75 21.23
C MET A 1 2.05 3.18 21.25
N THR A 2 2.90 2.51 22.02
CA THR A 2 4.33 2.83 22.11
C THR A 2 5.04 2.21 20.91
N ASP A 3 5.57 3.04 20.02
CA ASP A 3 6.42 2.60 18.91
C ASP A 3 7.82 2.34 19.48
N TYR A 4 8.28 1.11 19.42
CA TYR A 4 9.64 0.74 19.81
C TYR A 4 10.52 0.62 18.59
N ILE A 5 11.69 1.26 18.64
CA ILE A 5 12.73 1.07 17.62
C ILE A 5 13.71 0.03 18.15
N ILE A 6 13.92 -1.02 17.39
CA ILE A 6 14.84 -2.12 17.69
C ILE A 6 15.81 -2.31 16.52
N LYS A 7 16.98 -2.87 16.78
CA LYS A 7 17.82 -3.44 15.74
C LYS A 7 17.38 -4.88 15.45
N MET A 8 17.27 -5.22 14.19
CA MET A 8 16.80 -6.53 13.74
C MET A 8 17.70 -7.05 12.62
N ASP A 9 18.12 -8.31 12.72
CA ASP A 9 18.86 -8.99 11.65
C ASP A 9 17.99 -9.00 10.39
N LEU A 10 18.57 -8.64 9.27
CA LEU A 10 17.85 -8.50 8.01
C LEU A 10 17.19 -9.82 7.55
N ASP A 11 17.86 -10.94 7.79
CA ASP A 11 17.37 -12.28 7.43
C ASP A 11 16.16 -12.75 8.27
N LYS A 12 15.92 -12.14 9.43
CA LYS A 12 14.74 -12.42 10.27
C LYS A 12 13.49 -11.66 9.82
N ILE A 13 13.62 -10.73 8.86
CA ILE A 13 12.51 -9.92 8.38
C ILE A 13 11.81 -10.65 7.22
N ASN A 14 10.53 -10.93 7.40
CA ASN A 14 9.69 -11.55 6.40
C ASN A 14 9.04 -10.48 5.51
N GLN A 15 9.27 -10.53 4.19
CA GLN A 15 8.61 -9.63 3.27
C GLN A 15 7.11 -9.95 3.17
N ASN A 16 6.28 -8.91 3.12
CA ASN A 16 4.85 -9.08 2.91
C ASN A 16 4.56 -9.28 1.41
N PRO A 17 4.04 -10.46 1.01
CA PRO A 17 3.78 -10.75 -0.40
C PRO A 17 2.75 -9.83 -1.04
N LEU A 18 1.84 -9.23 -0.27
CA LEU A 18 0.88 -8.25 -0.77
C LEU A 18 1.57 -7.02 -1.39
N ASN A 19 2.75 -6.66 -0.88
CA ASN A 19 3.47 -5.50 -1.43
C ASN A 19 3.84 -5.69 -2.91
N GLU A 20 4.25 -6.89 -3.30
CA GLU A 20 4.61 -7.20 -4.69
C GLU A 20 3.40 -7.30 -5.61
N GLN A 21 2.25 -7.72 -5.07
CA GLN A 21 0.99 -7.74 -5.80
C GLN A 21 0.45 -6.35 -6.09
N ILE A 22 0.73 -5.37 -5.21
CA ILE A 22 0.22 -4.00 -5.34
C ILE A 22 1.18 -3.14 -6.15
N TYR A 23 2.47 -3.13 -5.78
CA TYR A 23 3.45 -2.14 -6.21
C TYR A 23 4.46 -2.73 -7.18
N ARG A 24 4.59 -2.07 -8.34
CA ARG A 24 5.60 -2.45 -9.33
C ARG A 24 7.00 -2.05 -8.89
N TYR A 25 7.97 -2.90 -9.19
CA TYR A 25 9.38 -2.58 -9.04
C TYR A 25 9.81 -1.58 -10.12
N ASN A 26 10.57 -0.56 -9.70
CA ASN A 26 11.18 0.43 -10.59
C ASN A 26 12.68 0.45 -10.35
N GLU A 27 13.44 -0.08 -11.32
CA GLU A 27 14.90 -0.22 -11.22
C GLU A 27 15.61 1.13 -11.07
N LYS A 28 15.18 2.16 -11.80
CA LYS A 28 15.79 3.49 -11.72
C LYS A 28 15.63 4.08 -10.31
N GLU A 29 14.41 4.09 -9.79
CA GLU A 29 14.15 4.58 -8.43
C GLU A 29 14.85 3.73 -7.36
N HIS A 30 15.03 2.44 -7.61
CA HIS A 30 15.75 1.55 -6.71
C HIS A 30 17.25 1.92 -6.66
N LYS A 31 17.92 2.08 -7.81
CA LYS A 31 19.32 2.50 -7.90
C LYS A 31 19.57 3.87 -7.24
N GLU A 32 18.63 4.81 -7.42
CA GLU A 32 18.70 6.13 -6.75
C GLU A 32 18.61 5.98 -5.23
N LEU A 33 17.74 5.10 -4.74
CA LEU A 33 17.57 4.83 -3.30
C LEU A 33 18.80 4.11 -2.72
N VAL A 34 19.38 3.14 -3.42
CA VAL A 34 20.63 2.46 -3.02
C VAL A 34 21.74 3.49 -2.81
N LYS A 35 22.00 4.34 -3.79
CA LYS A 35 23.01 5.41 -3.69
C LYS A 35 22.74 6.37 -2.53
N SER A 36 21.47 6.71 -2.31
CA SER A 36 21.10 7.58 -1.19
C SER A 36 21.38 6.94 0.16
N ILE A 37 21.12 5.63 0.30
CA ILE A 37 21.38 4.91 1.55
C ILE A 37 22.88 4.66 1.75
N GLU A 38 23.64 4.41 0.71
CA GLU A 38 25.11 4.31 0.80
C GLU A 38 25.75 5.61 1.31
N LEU A 39 25.24 6.76 0.87
CA LEU A 39 25.78 8.07 1.26
C LEU A 39 25.32 8.52 2.65
N ASN A 40 24.06 8.30 3.01
CA ASN A 40 23.43 8.90 4.19
C ASN A 40 23.03 7.89 5.25
N GLY A 41 23.18 6.59 4.99
CA GLY A 41 22.63 5.53 5.82
C GLY A 41 21.11 5.39 5.70
N LEU A 42 20.56 4.42 6.43
CA LEU A 42 19.11 4.22 6.53
C LEU A 42 18.50 5.22 7.53
N LEU A 43 18.02 6.36 7.04
CA LEU A 43 17.48 7.46 7.88
C LEU A 43 16.15 7.10 8.54
N GLU A 44 15.27 6.39 7.82
CA GLU A 44 13.95 5.99 8.30
C GLU A 44 13.90 4.50 8.58
N PRO A 45 13.53 4.05 9.79
CA PRO A 45 13.44 2.63 10.13
C PRO A 45 12.39 1.91 9.28
N LEU A 46 12.57 0.61 9.11
CA LEU A 46 11.55 -0.27 8.54
C LEU A 46 10.40 -0.41 9.55
N THR A 47 9.18 -0.65 9.09
CA THR A 47 8.06 -0.94 10.00
C THR A 47 7.68 -2.40 9.88
N ILE A 48 7.76 -3.12 11.00
CA ILE A 48 7.46 -4.56 11.09
C ILE A 48 6.41 -4.85 12.17
N THR A 49 5.73 -5.99 12.04
CA THR A 49 4.89 -6.55 13.10
C THR A 49 5.73 -7.32 14.12
N ARG A 50 5.12 -7.76 15.24
CA ARG A 50 5.78 -8.67 16.22
C ARG A 50 6.24 -9.99 15.60
N ASN A 51 5.61 -10.45 14.54
CA ASN A 51 5.99 -11.67 13.82
C ASN A 51 7.02 -11.38 12.71
N ASN A 52 7.74 -10.26 12.80
CA ASN A 52 8.76 -9.81 11.85
C ASN A 52 8.24 -9.63 10.41
N LEU A 53 6.93 -9.49 10.21
CA LEU A 53 6.37 -9.24 8.88
C LEU A 53 6.55 -7.76 8.52
N LEU A 54 7.19 -7.49 7.40
CA LEU A 54 7.44 -6.13 6.89
C LEU A 54 6.11 -5.50 6.40
N VAL A 55 5.75 -4.36 6.97
CA VAL A 55 4.54 -3.61 6.61
C VAL A 55 4.86 -2.35 5.82
N SER A 56 5.96 -1.67 6.16
CA SER A 56 6.43 -0.49 5.41
C SER A 56 7.95 -0.48 5.29
N GLY A 57 8.43 0.02 4.15
CA GLY A 57 9.85 0.11 3.86
C GLY A 57 10.38 -1.00 2.94
N HIS A 58 9.54 -1.69 2.16
CA HIS A 58 9.95 -2.76 1.24
C HIS A 58 11.04 -2.31 0.25
N ARG A 59 10.98 -1.07 -0.25
CA ARG A 59 12.02 -0.52 -1.12
C ARG A 59 13.35 -0.35 -0.37
N ARG A 60 13.30 0.18 0.86
CA ARG A 60 14.47 0.34 1.75
C ARG A 60 15.05 -1.02 2.13
N TYR A 61 14.20 -1.99 2.46
CA TYR A 61 14.64 -3.37 2.74
C TYR A 61 15.44 -3.96 1.59
N ARG A 62 14.95 -3.84 0.34
CA ARG A 62 15.68 -4.32 -0.83
C ARG A 62 17.01 -3.59 -1.02
N ALA A 63 17.04 -2.28 -0.83
CA ALA A 63 18.25 -1.49 -0.98
C ALA A 63 19.31 -1.83 0.08
N VAL A 64 18.95 -1.93 1.37
CA VAL A 64 19.92 -2.31 2.42
C VAL A 64 20.40 -3.75 2.26
N LYS A 65 19.56 -4.64 1.71
CA LYS A 65 19.96 -6.01 1.38
C LYS A 65 20.97 -6.05 0.25
N GLU A 66 20.81 -5.24 -0.78
CA GLU A 66 21.76 -5.12 -1.90
C GLU A 66 23.09 -4.52 -1.44
N ILE A 67 23.08 -3.54 -0.53
CA ILE A 67 24.28 -2.92 0.04
C ILE A 67 25.03 -3.89 0.99
N GLY A 68 24.36 -4.92 1.53
CA GLY A 68 24.94 -5.91 2.42
C GLY A 68 24.84 -5.58 3.91
N TYR A 69 23.82 -4.87 4.34
CA TYR A 69 23.55 -4.66 5.77
C TYR A 69 23.20 -6.00 6.44
N GLU A 70 23.81 -6.26 7.60
CA GLU A 70 23.49 -7.43 8.44
C GLU A 70 22.26 -7.17 9.30
N ASP A 71 22.16 -5.96 9.87
CA ASP A 71 21.05 -5.52 10.71
C ASP A 71 20.52 -4.14 10.30
N VAL A 72 19.27 -3.87 10.64
CA VAL A 72 18.61 -2.59 10.36
C VAL A 72 17.75 -2.12 11.51
N SER A 73 17.54 -0.81 11.61
CA SER A 73 16.59 -0.23 12.55
C SER A 73 15.16 -0.53 12.10
N CYS A 74 14.37 -1.14 12.97
CA CYS A 74 12.97 -1.48 12.74
C CYS A 74 12.08 -0.84 13.79
N ARG A 75 10.97 -0.25 13.35
CA ARG A 75 9.87 0.17 14.20
C ARG A 75 8.90 -0.99 14.37
N LEU A 76 8.79 -1.49 15.60
CA LEU A 76 7.84 -2.54 15.94
C LEU A 76 6.46 -1.92 16.17
N ARG A 77 5.47 -2.36 15.41
CA ARG A 77 4.10 -1.85 15.51
C ARG A 77 3.06 -2.95 15.31
N GLU A 78 1.99 -2.88 16.08
CA GLU A 78 0.83 -3.75 15.92
C GLU A 78 -0.24 -3.06 15.07
N PHE A 79 -0.94 -3.88 14.29
CA PHE A 79 -2.01 -3.44 13.41
C PHE A 79 -3.20 -4.38 13.53
N ASP A 80 -4.39 -3.85 13.67
CA ASP A 80 -5.63 -4.63 13.64
C ASP A 80 -5.81 -5.36 12.30
N ASN A 81 -5.34 -4.73 11.22
CA ASN A 81 -5.34 -5.30 9.88
C ASN A 81 -4.09 -4.85 9.11
N VAL A 82 -3.20 -5.79 8.87
CA VAL A 82 -1.91 -5.54 8.21
C VAL A 82 -2.08 -5.12 6.75
N SER A 83 -3.06 -5.67 6.03
CA SER A 83 -3.32 -5.32 4.62
C SER A 83 -3.77 -3.87 4.49
N VAL A 84 -4.67 -3.43 5.37
CA VAL A 84 -5.13 -2.04 5.43
C VAL A 84 -4.00 -1.11 5.85
N ALA A 85 -3.19 -1.51 6.84
CA ALA A 85 -2.05 -0.72 7.30
C ALA A 85 -0.99 -0.52 6.20
N LEU A 86 -0.73 -1.57 5.39
CA LEU A 86 0.19 -1.48 4.26
C LEU A 86 -0.26 -0.41 3.26
N VAL A 87 -1.54 -0.36 2.92
CA VAL A 87 -2.10 0.68 2.03
C VAL A 87 -2.02 2.07 2.67
N GLU A 88 -2.41 2.19 3.95
CA GLU A 88 -2.38 3.49 4.65
C GLU A 88 -0.97 4.07 4.79
N LEU A 89 0.03 3.26 5.10
CA LEU A 89 1.43 3.68 5.20
C LEU A 89 2.05 4.09 3.86
N ASN A 90 1.45 3.67 2.75
CA ASN A 90 1.82 4.07 1.39
C ASN A 90 0.92 5.19 0.82
N ARG A 91 0.03 5.79 1.61
CA ARG A 91 -0.95 6.79 1.16
C ARG A 91 -0.32 7.97 0.41
N HIS A 92 0.81 8.46 0.88
CA HIS A 92 1.50 9.63 0.32
C HIS A 92 2.50 9.29 -0.78
N ARG A 93 2.66 7.99 -1.10
CA ARG A 93 3.52 7.56 -2.21
C ARG A 93 2.90 8.01 -3.54
N LYS A 94 3.74 8.45 -4.49
CA LYS A 94 3.32 8.60 -5.88
C LYS A 94 3.00 7.23 -6.45
N LYS A 95 1.78 7.03 -6.92
CA LYS A 95 1.25 5.73 -7.39
C LYS A 95 0.84 5.80 -8.83
N THR A 96 0.98 4.68 -9.54
CA THR A 96 0.38 4.50 -10.86
C THR A 96 -1.13 4.23 -10.73
N SER A 97 -1.87 4.34 -11.83
CA SER A 97 -3.30 4.03 -11.85
C SER A 97 -3.59 2.56 -11.52
N THR A 98 -2.71 1.68 -11.98
CA THR A 98 -2.76 0.25 -11.66
C THR A 98 -2.54 -0.01 -10.18
N GLU A 99 -1.55 0.62 -9.55
CA GLU A 99 -1.30 0.51 -8.10
C GLU A 99 -2.50 0.99 -7.27
N ILE A 100 -3.12 2.12 -7.65
CA ILE A 100 -4.34 2.64 -7.00
C ILE A 100 -5.47 1.60 -7.07
N LEU A 101 -5.68 0.96 -8.21
CA LEU A 101 -6.72 -0.05 -8.39
C LEU A 101 -6.43 -1.35 -7.62
N ASN A 102 -5.17 -1.74 -7.51
CA ASN A 102 -4.77 -2.90 -6.72
C ASN A 102 -5.01 -2.65 -5.22
N GLU A 103 -4.61 -1.48 -4.70
CA GLU A 103 -4.92 -1.06 -3.33
C GLU A 103 -6.43 -1.00 -3.08
N ALA A 104 -7.21 -0.44 -4.02
CA ALA A 104 -8.67 -0.39 -3.91
C ALA A 104 -9.29 -1.79 -3.83
N SER A 105 -8.76 -2.76 -4.58
CA SER A 105 -9.23 -4.15 -4.56
C SER A 105 -8.98 -4.81 -3.20
N ILE A 106 -7.81 -4.59 -2.61
CA ILE A 106 -7.47 -5.11 -1.27
C ILE A 106 -8.37 -4.49 -0.20
N LEU A 107 -8.53 -3.17 -0.19
CA LEU A 107 -9.42 -2.50 0.76
C LEU A 107 -10.85 -2.99 0.63
N LYS A 108 -11.34 -3.20 -0.59
CA LYS A 108 -12.68 -3.76 -0.84
C LYS A 108 -12.82 -5.16 -0.25
N GLU A 109 -11.84 -6.02 -0.45
CA GLU A 109 -11.83 -7.38 0.09
C GLU A 109 -11.84 -7.37 1.62
N GLU A 110 -10.94 -6.61 2.24
CA GLU A 110 -10.83 -6.52 3.70
C GLU A 110 -12.11 -5.94 4.33
N TYR A 111 -12.68 -4.90 3.76
CA TYR A 111 -13.95 -4.37 4.25
C TYR A 111 -15.12 -5.34 4.06
N SER A 112 -15.12 -6.14 2.99
CA SER A 112 -16.13 -7.18 2.76
C SER A 112 -16.06 -8.28 3.83
N LYS A 113 -14.87 -8.63 4.31
CA LYS A 113 -14.68 -9.59 5.42
C LYS A 113 -15.20 -9.04 6.75
N MET A 114 -15.11 -7.73 6.98
CA MET A 114 -15.54 -7.07 8.21
C MET A 114 -17.07 -6.92 8.29
N VAL A 115 -17.78 -6.89 7.16
CA VAL A 115 -19.24 -6.77 7.10
C VAL A 115 -19.85 -8.15 7.25
N LYS A 116 -20.42 -8.47 8.42
CA LYS A 116 -21.31 -9.63 8.58
C LYS A 116 -22.51 -9.43 7.64
N ARG A 117 -22.71 -10.35 6.70
CA ARG A 117 -23.87 -10.35 5.79
C ARG A 117 -25.16 -10.43 6.63
N GLY A 118 -25.93 -9.37 6.63
CA GLY A 118 -27.25 -9.28 7.27
C GLY A 118 -27.75 -7.84 7.25
N ARG A 119 -29.05 -7.68 6.95
CA ARG A 119 -29.74 -6.39 7.12
C ARG A 119 -29.69 -6.03 8.61
N PRO A 120 -29.26 -4.80 9.01
CA PRO A 120 -29.35 -4.37 10.41
C PRO A 120 -30.78 -4.55 10.90
N LYS A 121 -30.96 -5.20 12.05
CA LYS A 121 -32.27 -5.21 12.71
C LYS A 121 -32.58 -3.78 13.12
N ASN A 122 -33.86 -3.36 12.95
CA ASN A 122 -34.30 -2.04 13.35
C ASN A 122 -33.89 -1.76 14.82
N GLY A 123 -33.08 -0.71 15.03
CA GLY A 123 -32.62 -0.26 16.35
C GLY A 123 -31.16 -0.55 16.68
N GLU A 124 -30.42 -1.30 15.87
CA GLU A 124 -28.96 -1.42 16.04
C GLU A 124 -28.28 -0.21 15.36
N GLU A 125 -27.74 0.69 16.17
CA GLU A 125 -26.83 1.72 15.67
C GLU A 125 -25.67 1.03 14.94
N ASN A 126 -25.36 1.56 13.76
CA ASN A 126 -24.24 1.11 12.93
C ASN A 126 -22.90 1.53 13.59
N ASN A 127 -22.59 0.89 14.74
CA ASN A 127 -21.41 1.19 15.56
C ASN A 127 -20.14 0.94 14.73
N GLY A 128 -19.70 1.96 13.99
CA GLY A 128 -18.34 2.10 13.48
C GLY A 128 -17.88 1.05 12.45
N LYS A 129 -18.75 0.16 11.95
CA LYS A 129 -18.39 -0.80 10.89
C LYS A 129 -18.26 -0.03 9.58
N LYS A 130 -17.02 0.25 9.20
CA LYS A 130 -16.67 0.88 7.93
C LYS A 130 -17.11 -0.02 6.77
N ASN A 131 -18.30 0.18 6.26
CA ASN A 131 -18.75 -0.47 5.03
C ASN A 131 -17.85 0.00 3.87
N TRP A 132 -17.56 -0.90 2.92
CA TRP A 132 -16.90 -0.50 1.69
C TRP A 132 -17.80 0.49 0.93
N THR A 133 -17.30 1.69 0.77
CA THR A 133 -17.88 2.71 -0.09
C THR A 133 -16.76 3.32 -0.92
N ILE A 134 -17.09 3.83 -2.10
CA ILE A 134 -16.10 4.55 -2.92
C ILE A 134 -15.49 5.72 -2.14
N LEU A 135 -16.29 6.39 -1.31
CA LEU A 135 -15.81 7.48 -0.48
C LEU A 135 -14.75 6.98 0.53
N SER A 136 -15.09 5.95 1.34
CA SER A 136 -14.16 5.43 2.36
C SER A 136 -12.86 4.89 1.77
N VAL A 137 -12.93 4.28 0.59
CA VAL A 137 -11.74 3.78 -0.11
C VAL A 137 -10.92 4.93 -0.68
N SER A 138 -11.55 5.91 -1.35
CA SER A 138 -10.83 7.05 -1.93
C SER A 138 -10.10 7.90 -0.88
N GLU A 139 -10.71 8.08 0.31
CA GLU A 139 -10.07 8.76 1.44
C GLU A 139 -8.81 8.03 1.91
N LYS A 140 -8.87 6.70 2.04
CA LYS A 140 -7.71 5.89 2.43
C LYS A 140 -6.61 5.90 1.38
N LEU A 141 -6.97 5.86 0.10
CA LEU A 141 -6.02 5.91 -1.02
C LEU A 141 -5.41 7.29 -1.23
N GLY A 142 -6.03 8.35 -0.69
CA GLY A 142 -5.61 9.73 -0.92
C GLY A 142 -5.91 10.23 -2.34
N VAL A 143 -6.96 9.69 -2.98
CA VAL A 143 -7.39 10.09 -4.33
C VAL A 143 -8.84 10.60 -4.31
N SER A 144 -9.26 11.37 -5.33
CA SER A 144 -10.65 11.79 -5.40
C SER A 144 -11.59 10.63 -5.77
N THR A 145 -12.83 10.68 -5.27
CA THR A 145 -13.88 9.71 -5.63
C THR A 145 -14.12 9.65 -7.13
N THR A 146 -14.04 10.80 -7.80
CA THR A 146 -14.19 10.91 -9.27
C THR A 146 -13.06 10.18 -9.99
N GLN A 147 -11.82 10.38 -9.56
CA GLN A 147 -10.67 9.67 -10.12
C GLN A 147 -10.80 8.16 -9.95
N LEU A 148 -11.14 7.69 -8.74
CA LEU A 148 -11.29 6.27 -8.46
C LEU A 148 -12.42 5.64 -9.30
N LYS A 149 -13.57 6.32 -9.44
CA LYS A 149 -14.68 5.86 -10.30
C LYS A 149 -14.25 5.71 -11.75
N LYS A 150 -13.54 6.71 -12.31
CA LYS A 150 -13.02 6.64 -13.68
C LYS A 150 -12.07 5.48 -13.88
N LEU A 151 -11.12 5.28 -12.97
CA LEU A 151 -10.16 4.17 -13.04
C LEU A 151 -10.85 2.79 -12.97
N ILE A 152 -11.83 2.62 -12.08
CA ILE A 152 -12.63 1.39 -11.99
C ILE A 152 -13.38 1.11 -13.30
N SER A 153 -13.95 2.16 -13.88
CA SER A 153 -14.66 2.03 -15.17
C SER A 153 -13.70 1.66 -16.29
N ILE A 154 -12.57 2.34 -16.42
CA ILE A 154 -11.55 2.02 -17.44
C ILE A 154 -11.09 0.57 -17.29
N LYS A 155 -10.74 0.12 -16.07
CA LYS A 155 -10.34 -1.28 -15.84
C LYS A 155 -11.40 -2.29 -16.30
N LYS A 156 -12.69 -1.95 -16.15
CA LYS A 156 -13.80 -2.83 -16.52
C LYS A 156 -13.94 -3.00 -18.03
N TYR A 157 -13.70 -1.95 -18.80
CA TYR A 157 -13.97 -1.93 -20.25
C TYR A 157 -12.71 -2.08 -21.11
N ASP A 158 -11.56 -1.54 -20.65
CA ASP A 158 -10.30 -1.59 -21.38
C ASP A 158 -9.11 -1.59 -20.42
N THR A 159 -8.57 -2.78 -20.16
CA THR A 159 -7.43 -2.96 -19.26
C THR A 159 -6.13 -2.42 -19.88
N GLU A 160 -5.97 -2.47 -21.22
CA GLU A 160 -4.75 -1.99 -21.89
C GLU A 160 -4.62 -0.45 -21.78
N MET A 161 -5.76 0.22 -21.63
CA MET A 161 -5.77 1.68 -21.44
C MET A 161 -5.08 2.11 -20.15
N LEU A 162 -5.10 1.26 -19.10
CA LEU A 162 -4.39 1.54 -17.85
C LEU A 162 -2.88 1.62 -18.05
N ASP A 163 -2.31 0.74 -18.87
CA ASP A 163 -0.86 0.78 -19.14
C ASP A 163 -0.48 2.06 -19.89
N LYS A 164 -1.31 2.52 -20.83
CA LYS A 164 -1.10 3.80 -21.53
C LYS A 164 -1.18 5.00 -20.58
N ILE A 165 -2.09 4.96 -19.59
CA ILE A 165 -2.19 5.99 -18.55
C ILE A 165 -0.96 5.96 -17.66
N ASP A 166 -0.53 4.77 -17.22
CA ASP A 166 0.64 4.61 -16.33
C ASP A 166 1.96 5.01 -17.01
N MET A 167 2.05 4.85 -18.35
CA MET A 167 3.14 5.34 -19.18
C MET A 167 3.06 6.87 -19.45
N GLY A 168 1.97 7.52 -19.04
CA GLY A 168 1.77 8.96 -19.30
C GLY A 168 1.38 9.32 -20.72
N LEU A 169 1.03 8.34 -21.55
CA LEU A 169 0.66 8.56 -22.97
C LEU A 169 -0.74 9.18 -23.13
N ILE A 170 -1.61 8.93 -22.16
CA ILE A 170 -2.98 9.46 -22.14
C ILE A 170 -3.39 9.83 -20.71
N SER A 171 -4.18 10.89 -20.55
CA SER A 171 -4.73 11.25 -19.25
C SER A 171 -5.95 10.39 -18.88
N ILE A 172 -6.21 10.22 -17.57
CA ILE A 172 -7.40 9.51 -17.05
C ILE A 172 -8.70 10.11 -17.62
N GLY A 173 -8.75 11.44 -17.75
CA GLY A 173 -9.92 12.14 -18.30
C GLY A 173 -10.19 11.74 -19.75
N LYS A 174 -9.16 11.72 -20.59
CA LYS A 174 -9.26 11.39 -22.02
C LYS A 174 -9.51 9.87 -22.26
N ALA A 175 -8.98 9.03 -21.37
CA ALA A 175 -9.20 7.58 -21.45
C ALA A 175 -10.62 7.16 -21.05
N TYR A 176 -11.33 8.03 -20.30
CA TYR A 176 -12.69 7.76 -19.81
C TYR A 176 -13.77 8.23 -20.81
N THR A 177 -13.42 9.09 -21.77
CA THR A 177 -14.37 9.63 -22.77
C THR A 177 -14.58 8.67 -23.90
#